data_e680b778f9969dca4e731741eeada7a2
#
_entry.id   e680b778f9969dca4e731741eeada7a2
#
_cell.length_a   1.000
_cell.length_b   1.000
_cell.length_c   1.000
_cell.angle_alpha   90.00
_cell.angle_beta   90.00
_cell.angle_gamma   90.00
#
_symmetry.space_group_name_H-M   'P 1'
#
loop_
_entity.id
_entity.type
_entity.pdbx_description
1 polymer ?
#
loop_
_entity_poly.entity_id
_entity_poly.type
_entity_poly.pdbx_seq_one_letter_code
_entity_poly.pdbx_strand_id
1 'polypeptide(L)'
;MNLQNRKVKIVLGLLLAVCVIIGYRIYSNIQADRARAAKMSQSRSIAVVTAHPVRRTIVPQLHFSGSLDPEWQAQVAAKVDGRLEKVYVHEGDHVEKGQVLAILEQMDTDANLLSAKGSYLDAQTSLRKAETDLARYEKLYATGAVSQQVVDDYRFARDNAAAKLEAARGSLQGMESKAAGTVVTAPADGIVAKRFYQEGYYAKAGTPLFAIADISVLKTTIHIPEGQVTGVRVGNEADIALPAYPGKKLVGKITRIAPVADLPAHTFAAEVSVDNSEGLLAGVYANVSLIGEPREQVLTIPMHAIVMRDDQQTVFVADAQGVVQRRVLALGYSDDKVAEVLSGLDEKDTIVVEGHNKLREGSRINLEKAGK
;
A
#
# COMPACT_ATOMS: atom_id res chain seq x y z
N MET A 1 72.48 -90.27 15.11
CA MET A 1 71.88 -89.11 15.76
C MET A 1 71.81 -87.90 14.79
N ASN A 2 71.14 -88.04 13.60
CA ASN A 2 71.20 -86.97 12.59
C ASN A 2 69.93 -86.87 11.70
N LEU A 3 68.83 -87.63 11.93
CA LEU A 3 67.62 -87.52 11.12
C LEU A 3 66.59 -86.53 11.72
N GLN A 4 66.60 -86.28 13.01
CA GLN A 4 65.66 -85.39 13.69
C GLN A 4 66.00 -83.92 13.41
N ASN A 5 67.24 -83.54 13.34
CA ASN A 5 67.68 -82.16 13.03
C ASN A 5 67.34 -81.71 11.59
N ARG A 6 67.22 -82.66 10.66
CA ARG A 6 66.94 -82.35 9.23
C ARG A 6 65.48 -82.07 9.04
N LYS A 7 64.57 -82.78 9.79
CA LYS A 7 63.10 -82.51 9.74
C LYS A 7 62.72 -81.19 10.38
N VAL A 8 63.44 -80.82 11.47
CA VAL A 8 63.19 -79.53 12.16
C VAL A 8 63.64 -78.35 11.28
N LYS A 9 64.72 -78.43 10.57
CA LYS A 9 65.18 -77.40 9.63
C LYS A 9 64.24 -77.24 8.43
N ILE A 10 63.66 -78.35 7.92
CA ILE A 10 62.67 -78.29 6.81
C ILE A 10 61.38 -77.68 7.30
N VAL A 11 60.85 -77.98 8.50
CA VAL A 11 59.63 -77.37 9.08
C VAL A 11 59.86 -75.89 9.35
N LEU A 12 61.07 -75.50 9.86
CA LEU A 12 61.39 -74.10 10.11
C LEU A 12 61.49 -73.30 8.81
N GLY A 13 62.05 -73.90 7.74
CA GLY A 13 62.12 -73.29 6.40
C GLY A 13 60.71 -73.13 5.78
N LEU A 14 59.80 -74.09 5.98
CA LEU A 14 58.41 -74.00 5.51
C LEU A 14 57.62 -72.92 6.27
N LEU A 15 57.85 -72.80 7.60
CA LEU A 15 57.24 -71.78 8.42
C LEU A 15 57.70 -70.37 7.99
N LEU A 16 58.98 -70.23 7.71
CA LEU A 16 59.53 -68.96 7.24
C LEU A 16 59.00 -68.58 5.83
N ALA A 17 58.86 -69.57 4.92
CA ALA A 17 58.24 -69.35 3.61
C ALA A 17 56.76 -68.93 3.71
N VAL A 18 56.03 -69.55 4.62
CA VAL A 18 54.64 -69.18 4.88
C VAL A 18 54.53 -67.75 5.46
N CYS A 19 55.41 -67.38 6.38
CA CYS A 19 55.48 -66.03 6.91
C CYS A 19 55.76 -64.96 5.83
N VAL A 20 56.72 -65.29 4.93
CA VAL A 20 57.07 -64.39 3.78
C VAL A 20 55.87 -64.28 2.82
N ILE A 21 55.15 -65.35 2.54
CA ILE A 21 53.98 -65.33 1.66
C ILE A 21 52.83 -64.56 2.32
N ILE A 22 52.63 -64.72 3.63
CA ILE A 22 51.62 -63.96 4.38
C ILE A 22 51.96 -62.44 4.40
N GLY A 23 53.27 -62.15 4.70
CA GLY A 23 53.76 -60.76 4.70
C GLY A 23 53.59 -60.09 3.33
N TYR A 24 53.94 -60.83 2.24
CA TYR A 24 53.74 -60.35 0.88
C TYR A 24 52.26 -60.13 0.54
N ARG A 25 51.42 -61.04 0.95
CA ARG A 25 49.96 -60.90 0.77
C ARG A 25 49.38 -59.70 1.54
N ILE A 26 49.79 -59.50 2.80
CA ILE A 26 49.39 -58.34 3.60
C ILE A 26 49.89 -57.05 2.94
N TYR A 27 51.15 -56.98 2.52
CA TYR A 27 51.71 -55.83 1.83
C TYR A 27 51.00 -55.53 0.49
N SER A 28 50.75 -56.58 -0.32
CA SER A 28 49.97 -56.39 -1.59
C SER A 28 48.56 -55.97 -1.39
N ASN A 29 47.88 -56.46 -0.35
CA ASN A 29 46.53 -55.99 0.00
C ASN A 29 46.46 -54.52 0.47
N ILE A 30 47.42 -54.12 1.33
CA ILE A 30 47.58 -52.74 1.78
C ILE A 30 47.82 -51.77 0.58
N GLN A 31 48.69 -52.18 -0.36
CA GLN A 31 48.95 -51.44 -1.60
C GLN A 31 47.73 -51.39 -2.49
N ALA A 32 46.97 -52.50 -2.63
CA ALA A 32 45.74 -52.57 -3.42
C ALA A 32 44.62 -51.70 -2.80
N ASP A 33 44.50 -51.71 -1.48
CA ASP A 33 43.52 -50.89 -0.76
C ASP A 33 43.85 -49.39 -0.83
N ARG A 34 45.14 -49.03 -0.75
CA ARG A 34 45.61 -47.66 -0.97
C ARG A 34 45.33 -47.20 -2.42
N ALA A 35 45.58 -48.06 -3.41
CA ALA A 35 45.29 -47.77 -4.82
C ALA A 35 43.78 -47.69 -5.11
N ARG A 36 42.95 -48.51 -4.43
CA ARG A 36 41.49 -48.44 -4.51
C ARG A 36 40.95 -47.17 -3.84
N ALA A 37 41.48 -46.82 -2.66
CA ALA A 37 41.13 -45.58 -1.98
C ALA A 37 41.48 -44.32 -2.81
N ALA A 38 42.68 -44.33 -3.42
CA ALA A 38 43.10 -43.25 -4.33
C ALA A 38 42.23 -43.17 -5.60
N LYS A 39 41.86 -44.30 -6.23
CA LYS A 39 40.92 -44.35 -7.35
C LYS A 39 39.48 -43.93 -6.96
N MET A 40 39.00 -44.32 -5.77
CA MET A 40 37.70 -43.89 -5.27
C MET A 40 37.65 -42.39 -4.96
N SER A 41 38.76 -41.81 -4.50
CA SER A 41 38.83 -40.36 -4.26
C SER A 41 38.90 -39.54 -5.57
N GLN A 42 39.50 -40.11 -6.62
CA GLN A 42 39.61 -39.49 -7.94
C GLN A 42 38.32 -39.64 -8.79
N SER A 43 37.50 -40.68 -8.50
CA SER A 43 36.30 -41.02 -9.28
C SER A 43 35.01 -40.30 -8.82
N ARG A 44 35.06 -39.35 -7.89
CA ARG A 44 33.91 -38.62 -7.35
C ARG A 44 33.97 -37.12 -7.54
N SER A 45 34.57 -36.67 -8.63
CA SER A 45 34.40 -35.27 -9.01
C SER A 45 32.98 -35.11 -9.60
N ILE A 46 32.21 -34.24 -8.98
CA ILE A 46 30.84 -33.91 -9.44
C ILE A 46 30.99 -32.82 -10.50
N ALA A 47 30.40 -33.07 -11.68
CA ALA A 47 30.31 -32.03 -12.72
C ALA A 47 29.35 -30.94 -12.27
N VAL A 48 29.83 -29.72 -12.28
CA VAL A 48 29.06 -28.51 -11.89
C VAL A 48 29.37 -27.38 -12.85
N VAL A 49 28.44 -26.45 -12.98
CA VAL A 49 28.68 -25.18 -13.68
C VAL A 49 29.10 -24.16 -12.66
N THR A 50 30.19 -23.46 -12.96
CA THR A 50 30.74 -22.40 -12.08
C THR A 50 30.68 -21.03 -12.76
N ALA A 51 30.58 -19.98 -11.97
CA ALA A 51 30.69 -18.58 -12.41
C ALA A 51 31.49 -17.77 -11.39
N HIS A 52 31.79 -16.54 -11.75
CA HIS A 52 32.35 -15.55 -10.83
C HIS A 52 31.31 -14.49 -10.52
N PRO A 53 31.27 -13.95 -9.31
CA PRO A 53 30.50 -12.76 -8.99
C PRO A 53 30.92 -11.61 -9.91
N VAL A 54 29.96 -10.83 -10.39
CA VAL A 54 30.20 -9.74 -11.35
C VAL A 54 29.66 -8.44 -10.80
N ARG A 55 30.46 -7.37 -10.89
CA ARG A 55 29.95 -6.03 -10.59
C ARG A 55 29.17 -5.49 -11.77
N ARG A 56 27.97 -5.02 -11.48
CA ARG A 56 27.11 -4.36 -12.46
C ARG A 56 26.21 -3.35 -11.80
N THR A 57 25.66 -2.45 -12.59
CA THR A 57 24.57 -1.59 -12.17
C THR A 57 23.27 -2.39 -12.21
N ILE A 58 22.52 -2.39 -11.13
CA ILE A 58 21.16 -2.93 -11.07
C ILE A 58 20.18 -1.80 -10.85
N VAL A 59 19.02 -1.93 -11.45
CA VAL A 59 17.89 -1.02 -11.26
C VAL A 59 16.79 -1.82 -10.57
N PRO A 60 16.60 -1.61 -9.25
CA PRO A 60 15.60 -2.37 -8.50
C PRO A 60 14.20 -2.09 -9.07
N GLN A 61 13.43 -3.14 -9.29
CA GLN A 61 11.99 -3.03 -9.55
C GLN A 61 11.26 -3.37 -8.26
N LEU A 62 10.52 -2.39 -7.76
CA LEU A 62 9.73 -2.52 -6.54
C LEU A 62 8.28 -2.78 -6.93
N HIS A 63 7.72 -3.90 -6.47
CA HIS A 63 6.35 -4.30 -6.78
C HIS A 63 5.46 -4.12 -5.57
N PHE A 64 4.38 -3.41 -5.76
CA PHE A 64 3.37 -3.15 -4.75
C PHE A 64 1.98 -3.47 -5.30
N SER A 65 1.02 -3.54 -4.41
CA SER A 65 -0.38 -3.73 -4.77
C SER A 65 -1.25 -2.72 -4.06
N GLY A 66 -2.35 -2.35 -4.69
CA GLY A 66 -3.35 -1.45 -4.12
C GLY A 66 -4.66 -1.55 -4.89
N SER A 67 -5.61 -0.68 -4.56
CA SER A 67 -6.82 -0.47 -5.35
C SER A 67 -6.77 0.89 -6.02
N LEU A 68 -7.38 1.02 -7.19
CA LEU A 68 -7.61 2.31 -7.81
C LEU A 68 -8.84 2.95 -7.19
N ASP A 69 -8.63 3.92 -6.33
CA ASP A 69 -9.69 4.66 -5.67
C ASP A 69 -9.96 6.00 -6.42
N PRO A 70 -11.16 6.58 -6.30
CA PRO A 70 -11.44 7.89 -6.87
C PRO A 70 -10.57 8.97 -6.20
N GLU A 71 -10.35 10.10 -6.90
CA GLU A 71 -9.62 11.25 -6.35
C GLU A 71 -10.23 11.70 -5.03
N TRP A 72 -11.55 11.83 -5.00
CA TRP A 72 -12.31 12.04 -3.77
C TRP A 72 -13.66 11.32 -3.84
N GLN A 73 -14.21 11.03 -2.68
CA GLN A 73 -15.54 10.49 -2.50
C GLN A 73 -16.21 11.16 -1.30
N ALA A 74 -17.44 11.60 -1.47
CA ALA A 74 -18.24 12.19 -0.40
C ALA A 74 -19.59 11.49 -0.27
N GLN A 75 -20.03 11.32 0.98
CA GLN A 75 -21.40 10.88 1.27
C GLN A 75 -22.30 12.11 1.41
N VAL A 76 -23.35 12.16 0.62
CA VAL A 76 -24.40 13.18 0.70
C VAL A 76 -25.47 12.66 1.62
N ALA A 77 -25.60 13.29 2.79
CA ALA A 77 -26.58 12.91 3.82
C ALA A 77 -27.77 13.86 3.84
N ALA A 78 -28.90 13.36 4.31
CA ALA A 78 -30.08 14.17 4.62
C ALA A 78 -29.71 15.24 5.66
N LYS A 79 -30.07 16.51 5.41
CA LYS A 79 -29.87 17.62 6.35
C LYS A 79 -30.99 17.73 7.37
N VAL A 80 -32.15 17.24 7.02
CA VAL A 80 -33.37 17.25 7.85
C VAL A 80 -34.09 15.91 7.79
N ASP A 81 -34.91 15.63 8.78
CA ASP A 81 -35.74 14.44 8.79
C ASP A 81 -36.87 14.60 7.72
N GLY A 82 -37.14 13.51 7.01
CA GLY A 82 -38.21 13.51 6.02
C GLY A 82 -38.23 12.22 5.19
N ARG A 83 -39.32 12.02 4.48
CA ARG A 83 -39.47 10.92 3.53
C ARG A 83 -38.92 11.36 2.16
N LEU A 84 -38.14 10.49 1.51
CA LEU A 84 -37.72 10.70 0.11
C LEU A 84 -38.96 10.70 -0.79
N GLU A 85 -39.35 11.87 -1.27
CA GLU A 85 -40.48 12.03 -2.15
C GLU A 85 -40.11 11.69 -3.59
N LYS A 86 -38.95 12.18 -4.05
CA LYS A 86 -38.48 11.97 -5.40
C LYS A 86 -36.97 11.90 -5.47
N VAL A 87 -36.45 10.98 -6.30
CA VAL A 87 -35.04 10.80 -6.60
C VAL A 87 -34.81 10.99 -8.09
N TYR A 88 -33.94 11.90 -8.46
CA TYR A 88 -33.70 12.33 -9.84
C TYR A 88 -32.51 11.66 -10.52
N VAL A 89 -31.69 10.92 -9.77
CA VAL A 89 -30.42 10.35 -10.27
C VAL A 89 -30.31 8.87 -9.98
N HIS A 90 -29.56 8.19 -10.82
CA HIS A 90 -29.21 6.77 -10.71
C HIS A 90 -27.73 6.60 -10.47
N GLU A 91 -27.33 5.42 -10.03
CA GLU A 91 -25.91 5.05 -9.95
C GLU A 91 -25.29 5.09 -11.34
N GLY A 92 -24.12 5.72 -11.45
CA GLY A 92 -23.43 5.96 -12.72
C GLY A 92 -23.72 7.30 -13.40
N ASP A 93 -24.75 8.04 -12.97
CA ASP A 93 -25.06 9.34 -13.55
C ASP A 93 -24.00 10.38 -13.19
N HIS A 94 -23.65 11.23 -14.17
CA HIS A 94 -22.83 12.41 -13.93
C HIS A 94 -23.66 13.51 -13.32
N VAL A 95 -23.11 14.19 -12.32
CA VAL A 95 -23.77 15.28 -11.60
C VAL A 95 -22.82 16.47 -11.47
N GLU A 96 -23.41 17.67 -11.55
CA GLU A 96 -22.71 18.93 -11.34
C GLU A 96 -22.94 19.45 -9.92
N LYS A 97 -22.00 20.25 -9.42
CA LYS A 97 -22.13 20.91 -8.11
C LYS A 97 -23.43 21.69 -8.01
N GLY A 98 -24.21 21.42 -6.97
CA GLY A 98 -25.52 22.05 -6.75
C GLY A 98 -26.70 21.40 -7.48
N GLN A 99 -26.44 20.42 -8.35
CA GLN A 99 -27.52 19.65 -9.00
C GLN A 99 -28.39 18.94 -7.96
N VAL A 100 -29.71 18.98 -8.14
CA VAL A 100 -30.65 18.30 -7.26
C VAL A 100 -30.65 16.82 -7.50
N LEU A 101 -30.35 16.05 -6.43
CA LEU A 101 -30.31 14.60 -6.43
C LEU A 101 -31.64 13.98 -5.99
N ALA A 102 -32.24 14.56 -4.95
CA ALA A 102 -33.50 14.12 -4.39
C ALA A 102 -34.21 15.25 -3.66
N ILE A 103 -35.49 15.05 -3.43
CA ILE A 103 -36.35 15.94 -2.62
C ILE A 103 -36.94 15.10 -1.50
N LEU A 104 -36.88 15.64 -0.28
CA LEU A 104 -37.61 15.15 0.88
C LEU A 104 -38.97 15.80 0.94
N GLU A 105 -39.96 15.13 1.54
CA GLU A 105 -41.34 15.64 1.73
C GLU A 105 -41.33 17.02 2.38
N GLN A 106 -42.01 17.99 1.75
CA GLN A 106 -41.92 19.43 2.07
C GLN A 106 -43.15 19.98 2.78
N MET A 107 -44.30 19.28 2.78
CA MET A 107 -45.60 19.83 3.16
C MET A 107 -45.61 20.48 4.55
N ASP A 108 -45.08 19.81 5.57
CA ASP A 108 -45.04 20.35 6.94
C ASP A 108 -43.97 21.46 7.07
N THR A 109 -42.89 21.37 6.33
CA THR A 109 -41.81 22.34 6.33
C THR A 109 -42.25 23.65 5.70
N ASP A 110 -42.98 23.62 4.60
CA ASP A 110 -43.52 24.79 3.92
C ASP A 110 -44.57 25.52 4.77
N ALA A 111 -45.46 24.79 5.45
CA ALA A 111 -46.43 25.37 6.36
C ALA A 111 -45.74 26.11 7.54
N ASN A 112 -44.73 25.50 8.14
CA ASN A 112 -43.96 26.10 9.22
C ASN A 112 -43.14 27.32 8.76
N LEU A 113 -42.58 27.30 7.56
CA LEU A 113 -41.89 28.44 6.96
C LEU A 113 -42.83 29.61 6.74
N LEU A 114 -44.04 29.35 6.20
CA LEU A 114 -45.04 30.37 5.99
C LEU A 114 -45.50 31.01 7.31
N SER A 115 -45.68 30.22 8.36
CA SER A 115 -46.04 30.71 9.71
C SER A 115 -44.91 31.59 10.29
N ALA A 116 -43.64 31.18 10.20
CA ALA A 116 -42.51 31.97 10.67
C ALA A 116 -42.41 33.31 9.90
N LYS A 117 -42.65 33.29 8.58
CA LYS A 117 -42.67 34.50 7.76
C LYS A 117 -43.77 35.46 8.18
N GLY A 118 -44.97 34.95 8.51
CA GLY A 118 -46.06 35.73 9.07
C GLY A 118 -45.69 36.42 10.38
N SER A 119 -45.07 35.66 11.31
CA SER A 119 -44.59 36.20 12.60
C SER A 119 -43.51 37.28 12.44
N TYR A 120 -42.63 37.14 11.49
CA TYR A 120 -41.60 38.14 11.17
C TYR A 120 -42.24 39.44 10.65
N LEU A 121 -43.21 39.37 9.74
CA LEU A 121 -43.91 40.54 9.19
C LEU A 121 -44.72 41.28 10.27
N ASP A 122 -45.35 40.54 11.20
CA ASP A 122 -46.06 41.13 12.33
C ASP A 122 -45.13 41.90 13.26
N ALA A 123 -43.99 41.28 13.67
CA ALA A 123 -42.98 41.93 14.50
C ALA A 123 -42.37 43.16 13.81
N GLN A 124 -42.13 43.10 12.49
CA GLN A 124 -41.64 44.24 11.69
C GLN A 124 -42.64 45.41 11.69
N THR A 125 -43.93 45.11 11.57
CA THR A 125 -45.00 46.12 11.61
C THR A 125 -45.12 46.74 13.00
N SER A 126 -45.00 45.92 14.05
CA SER A 126 -45.03 46.39 15.43
C SER A 126 -43.85 47.33 15.76
N LEU A 127 -42.63 47.01 15.29
CA LEU A 127 -41.49 47.92 15.45
C LEU A 127 -41.71 49.23 14.73
N ARG A 128 -42.17 49.22 13.47
CA ARG A 128 -42.47 50.46 12.69
C ARG A 128 -43.48 51.35 13.39
N LYS A 129 -44.51 50.73 14.02
CA LYS A 129 -45.48 51.47 14.83
C LYS A 129 -44.80 52.12 16.03
N ALA A 130 -44.02 51.36 16.82
CA ALA A 130 -43.32 51.85 18.00
C ALA A 130 -42.33 52.99 17.68
N GLU A 131 -41.62 52.89 16.55
CA GLU A 131 -40.73 53.94 16.03
C GLU A 131 -41.49 55.22 15.68
N THR A 132 -42.63 55.07 15.00
CA THR A 132 -43.50 56.20 14.64
C THR A 132 -44.04 56.90 15.92
N ASP A 133 -44.49 56.11 16.90
CA ASP A 133 -45.00 56.62 18.16
C ASP A 133 -43.90 57.34 18.95
N LEU A 134 -42.72 56.73 19.11
CA LEU A 134 -41.54 57.36 19.76
C LEU A 134 -41.20 58.70 19.11
N ALA A 135 -41.04 58.73 17.78
CA ALA A 135 -40.74 59.97 17.06
C ALA A 135 -41.79 61.05 17.24
N ARG A 136 -43.10 60.70 17.40
CA ARG A 136 -44.20 61.63 17.70
C ARG A 136 -43.98 62.19 19.14
N TYR A 137 -43.78 61.37 20.13
CA TYR A 137 -43.62 61.78 21.54
C TYR A 137 -42.29 62.52 21.80
N GLU A 138 -41.24 62.26 21.13
CA GLU A 138 -40.01 63.05 21.13
C GLU A 138 -40.25 64.49 20.64
N LYS A 139 -41.07 64.71 19.60
CA LYS A 139 -41.49 66.04 19.15
C LYS A 139 -42.33 66.76 20.17
N LEU A 140 -43.30 66.09 20.85
CA LEU A 140 -44.09 66.65 21.90
C LEU A 140 -43.30 67.04 23.14
N TYR A 141 -42.31 66.27 23.49
CA TYR A 141 -41.35 66.56 24.56
C TYR A 141 -40.54 67.84 24.27
N ALA A 142 -40.07 68.00 23.07
CA ALA A 142 -39.32 69.15 22.61
C ALA A 142 -40.14 70.46 22.73
N THR A 143 -41.53 70.35 22.68
CA THR A 143 -42.44 71.50 22.90
C THR A 143 -42.92 71.65 24.35
N GLY A 144 -42.45 70.77 25.28
CA GLY A 144 -42.86 70.77 26.68
C GLY A 144 -44.23 70.18 26.95
N ALA A 145 -44.90 69.50 25.95
CA ALA A 145 -46.23 68.98 26.07
C ALA A 145 -46.34 67.63 26.81
N VAL A 146 -45.23 66.93 27.00
CA VAL A 146 -45.17 65.66 27.75
C VAL A 146 -43.93 65.62 28.64
N SER A 147 -43.90 64.73 29.68
CA SER A 147 -42.75 64.51 30.55
C SER A 147 -41.73 63.59 29.91
N GLN A 148 -40.50 63.62 30.38
CA GLN A 148 -39.42 62.74 29.96
C GLN A 148 -39.80 61.27 30.21
N GLN A 149 -40.47 60.98 31.32
CA GLN A 149 -40.90 59.60 31.64
C GLN A 149 -41.76 59.01 30.48
N VAL A 150 -42.65 59.79 29.87
CA VAL A 150 -43.48 59.34 28.75
C VAL A 150 -42.61 58.98 27.52
N VAL A 151 -41.58 59.79 27.23
CA VAL A 151 -40.65 59.48 26.10
C VAL A 151 -39.84 58.21 26.41
N ASP A 152 -39.37 58.05 27.65
CA ASP A 152 -38.63 56.87 28.07
C ASP A 152 -39.51 55.58 27.94
N ASP A 153 -40.83 55.66 28.28
CA ASP A 153 -41.76 54.55 28.11
C ASP A 153 -41.90 54.15 26.63
N TYR A 154 -42.00 55.11 25.70
CA TYR A 154 -42.05 54.83 24.26
C TYR A 154 -40.71 54.35 23.72
N ARG A 155 -39.56 54.76 24.27
CA ARG A 155 -38.24 54.26 23.94
C ARG A 155 -38.14 52.79 24.32
N PHE A 156 -38.53 52.43 25.54
CA PHE A 156 -38.61 51.03 25.98
C PHE A 156 -39.55 50.19 25.12
N ALA A 157 -40.70 50.75 24.73
CA ALA A 157 -41.64 50.05 23.84
C ALA A 157 -41.00 49.76 22.46
N ARG A 158 -40.29 50.75 21.90
CA ARG A 158 -39.56 50.58 20.64
C ARG A 158 -38.44 49.53 20.78
N ASP A 159 -37.64 49.57 21.85
CA ASP A 159 -36.53 48.61 22.11
C ASP A 159 -37.09 47.20 22.29
N ASN A 160 -38.23 47.05 22.98
CA ASN A 160 -38.90 45.75 23.12
C ASN A 160 -39.39 45.21 21.76
N ALA A 161 -40.00 46.09 20.91
CA ALA A 161 -40.43 45.71 19.58
C ALA A 161 -39.25 45.33 18.70
N ALA A 162 -38.11 46.01 18.79
CA ALA A 162 -36.89 45.66 18.07
C ALA A 162 -36.33 44.26 18.50
N ALA A 163 -36.31 43.97 19.81
CA ALA A 163 -35.92 42.67 20.30
C ALA A 163 -36.83 41.54 19.80
N LYS A 164 -38.17 41.80 19.74
CA LYS A 164 -39.12 40.83 19.18
C LYS A 164 -38.91 40.58 17.67
N LEU A 165 -38.56 41.64 16.91
CA LEU A 165 -38.23 41.49 15.48
C LEU A 165 -36.98 40.61 15.30
N GLU A 166 -35.92 40.80 16.07
CA GLU A 166 -34.72 39.98 15.98
C GLU A 166 -34.99 38.50 16.35
N ALA A 167 -35.85 38.25 17.35
CA ALA A 167 -36.27 36.90 17.69
C ALA A 167 -37.07 36.23 16.55
N ALA A 168 -38.02 36.96 15.96
CA ALA A 168 -38.80 36.46 14.82
C ALA A 168 -37.93 36.23 13.56
N ARG A 169 -36.95 37.10 13.32
CA ARG A 169 -35.95 36.93 12.25
C ARG A 169 -35.13 35.66 12.41
N GLY A 170 -34.63 35.39 13.63
CA GLY A 170 -33.92 34.16 13.92
C GLY A 170 -34.76 32.91 13.70
N SER A 171 -36.04 32.95 14.09
CA SER A 171 -36.98 31.86 13.84
C SER A 171 -37.22 31.62 12.33
N LEU A 172 -37.45 32.71 11.56
CA LEU A 172 -37.61 32.62 10.10
C LEU A 172 -36.36 32.01 9.44
N GLN A 173 -35.19 32.50 9.76
CA GLN A 173 -33.93 31.97 9.22
C GLN A 173 -33.74 30.47 9.54
N GLY A 174 -34.13 30.03 10.74
CA GLY A 174 -34.10 28.61 11.11
C GLY A 174 -35.04 27.76 10.23
N MET A 175 -36.27 28.28 9.92
CA MET A 175 -37.21 27.58 9.04
C MET A 175 -36.76 27.58 7.57
N GLU A 176 -36.17 28.68 7.09
CA GLU A 176 -35.56 28.75 5.74
C GLU A 176 -34.46 27.72 5.58
N SER A 177 -33.60 27.58 6.59
CA SER A 177 -32.52 26.58 6.59
C SER A 177 -33.06 25.15 6.57
N LYS A 178 -34.14 24.86 7.30
CA LYS A 178 -34.83 23.56 7.27
C LYS A 178 -35.44 23.29 5.90
N ALA A 179 -36.13 24.26 5.32
CA ALA A 179 -36.74 24.15 3.99
C ALA A 179 -35.67 23.92 2.90
N ALA A 180 -34.56 24.67 2.96
CA ALA A 180 -33.44 24.44 2.06
C ALA A 180 -32.80 23.02 2.26
N GLY A 181 -32.87 22.46 3.47
CA GLY A 181 -32.38 21.13 3.79
C GLY A 181 -33.24 20.00 3.22
N THR A 182 -34.45 20.23 2.77
CA THR A 182 -35.33 19.23 2.11
C THR A 182 -34.86 18.93 0.68
N VAL A 183 -34.11 19.83 0.07
CA VAL A 183 -33.53 19.64 -1.27
C VAL A 183 -32.10 19.09 -1.11
N VAL A 184 -31.90 17.87 -1.53
CA VAL A 184 -30.59 17.19 -1.47
C VAL A 184 -29.81 17.47 -2.75
N THR A 185 -28.66 18.11 -2.65
CA THR A 185 -27.86 18.54 -3.81
C THR A 185 -26.45 17.93 -3.77
N ALA A 186 -25.84 17.84 -4.96
CA ALA A 186 -24.45 17.41 -5.10
C ALA A 186 -23.48 18.47 -4.52
N PRO A 187 -22.49 18.07 -3.69
CA PRO A 187 -21.52 19.00 -3.11
C PRO A 187 -20.44 19.47 -4.10
N ALA A 188 -20.17 18.67 -5.14
CA ALA A 188 -19.18 18.92 -6.19
C ALA A 188 -19.55 18.14 -7.45
N ASP A 189 -18.83 18.41 -8.54
CA ASP A 189 -18.94 17.65 -9.79
C ASP A 189 -18.43 16.22 -9.59
N GLY A 190 -19.03 15.23 -10.26
CA GLY A 190 -18.63 13.86 -10.14
C GLY A 190 -19.67 12.88 -10.68
N ILE A 191 -19.59 11.63 -10.26
CA ILE A 191 -20.56 10.60 -10.57
C ILE A 191 -21.25 10.09 -9.30
N VAL A 192 -22.49 9.63 -9.45
CA VAL A 192 -23.22 8.93 -8.38
C VAL A 192 -22.63 7.53 -8.24
N ALA A 193 -21.71 7.35 -7.31
CA ALA A 193 -21.07 6.05 -7.06
C ALA A 193 -22.05 5.06 -6.40
N LYS A 194 -22.96 5.56 -5.54
CA LYS A 194 -23.93 4.73 -4.84
C LYS A 194 -25.17 5.51 -4.45
N ARG A 195 -26.32 4.87 -4.55
CA ARG A 195 -27.60 5.30 -4.00
C ARG A 195 -28.01 4.34 -2.89
N PHE A 196 -28.11 4.82 -1.66
CA PHE A 196 -28.38 3.98 -0.50
C PHE A 196 -29.85 3.63 -0.33
N TYR A 197 -30.76 4.54 -0.76
CA TYR A 197 -32.20 4.39 -0.55
C TYR A 197 -33.01 4.79 -1.77
N GLN A 198 -34.23 4.29 -1.81
CA GLN A 198 -35.19 4.57 -2.86
C GLN A 198 -36.29 5.55 -2.37
N GLU A 199 -37.12 6.04 -3.29
CA GLU A 199 -38.30 6.82 -2.98
C GLU A 199 -39.20 6.11 -1.95
N GLY A 200 -39.79 6.89 -1.07
CA GLY A 200 -40.60 6.39 0.04
C GLY A 200 -39.85 6.08 1.32
N TYR A 201 -38.51 6.04 1.31
CA TYR A 201 -37.72 5.84 2.51
C TYR A 201 -37.76 7.05 3.42
N TYR A 202 -37.97 6.85 4.73
CA TYR A 202 -37.88 7.91 5.74
C TYR A 202 -36.45 8.06 6.26
N ALA A 203 -35.82 9.17 5.90
CA ALA A 203 -34.47 9.49 6.32
C ALA A 203 -34.47 10.41 7.55
N LYS A 204 -33.57 10.14 8.49
CA LYS A 204 -33.23 11.06 9.58
C LYS A 204 -32.08 11.96 9.16
N ALA A 205 -31.96 13.13 9.76
CA ALA A 205 -30.84 14.01 9.59
C ALA A 205 -29.53 13.26 9.86
N GLY A 206 -28.55 13.38 8.96
CA GLY A 206 -27.30 12.63 9.01
C GLY A 206 -27.31 11.28 8.29
N THR A 207 -28.48 10.77 7.84
CA THR A 207 -28.54 9.52 7.06
C THR A 207 -27.91 9.72 5.70
N PRO A 208 -26.86 8.94 5.29
CA PRO A 208 -26.26 9.02 3.96
C PRO A 208 -27.27 8.52 2.91
N LEU A 209 -27.55 9.35 1.91
CA LEU A 209 -28.50 9.06 0.82
C LEU A 209 -27.78 8.66 -0.47
N PHE A 210 -26.65 9.35 -0.77
CA PHE A 210 -25.84 9.11 -1.96
C PHE A 210 -24.36 9.12 -1.60
N ALA A 211 -23.56 8.41 -2.40
CA ALA A 211 -22.13 8.59 -2.47
C ALA A 211 -21.79 9.17 -3.84
N ILE A 212 -21.07 10.29 -3.86
CA ILE A 212 -20.60 10.94 -5.08
C ILE A 212 -19.09 10.84 -5.09
N ALA A 213 -18.51 10.49 -6.24
CA ALA A 213 -17.08 10.33 -6.42
C ALA A 213 -16.61 11.06 -7.68
N ASP A 214 -15.40 11.60 -7.62
CA ASP A 214 -14.70 12.09 -8.80
C ASP A 214 -13.75 10.98 -9.27
N ILE A 215 -13.97 10.49 -10.47
CA ILE A 215 -13.14 9.47 -11.12
C ILE A 215 -12.35 10.03 -12.29
N SER A 216 -12.25 11.34 -12.47
CA SER A 216 -11.46 11.97 -13.53
C SER A 216 -9.96 11.65 -13.37
N VAL A 217 -9.52 11.58 -12.13
CA VAL A 217 -8.23 11.07 -11.71
C VAL A 217 -8.45 9.92 -10.73
N LEU A 218 -7.74 8.83 -10.95
CA LEU A 218 -7.71 7.70 -10.00
C LEU A 218 -6.41 7.72 -9.22
N LYS A 219 -6.46 7.28 -7.99
CA LYS A 219 -5.28 7.14 -7.14
C LYS A 219 -5.20 5.76 -6.54
N THR A 220 -3.98 5.27 -6.36
CA THR A 220 -3.74 4.05 -5.60
C THR A 220 -2.78 4.33 -4.46
N THR A 221 -3.10 3.83 -3.28
CA THR A 221 -2.22 3.90 -2.13
C THR A 221 -1.41 2.62 -2.07
N ILE A 222 -0.09 2.75 -2.11
CA ILE A 222 0.87 1.66 -1.95
C ILE A 222 1.58 1.79 -0.61
N HIS A 223 1.97 0.67 -0.02
CA HIS A 223 2.68 0.62 1.26
C HIS A 223 4.13 0.21 1.03
N ILE A 224 5.05 1.15 1.23
CA ILE A 224 6.49 1.00 0.97
C ILE A 224 7.19 0.64 2.27
N PRO A 225 7.86 -0.53 2.37
CA PRO A 225 8.64 -0.89 3.55
C PRO A 225 9.76 0.11 3.84
N GLU A 226 10.11 0.30 5.13
CA GLU A 226 11.16 1.23 5.59
C GLU A 226 12.48 1.06 4.84
N GLY A 227 12.91 -0.17 4.58
CA GLY A 227 14.16 -0.45 3.85
C GLY A 227 14.17 -0.04 2.37
N GLN A 228 13.01 0.34 1.80
CA GLN A 228 12.87 0.71 0.39
C GLN A 228 12.46 2.19 0.18
N VAL A 229 11.99 2.87 1.24
CA VAL A 229 11.43 4.22 1.14
C VAL A 229 12.46 5.26 0.72
N THR A 230 13.73 5.07 1.07
CA THR A 230 14.82 6.01 0.73
C THR A 230 15.06 6.13 -0.77
N GLY A 231 14.72 5.10 -1.55
CA GLY A 231 14.82 5.09 -3.02
C GLY A 231 13.56 5.56 -3.74
N VAL A 232 12.53 6.03 -3.03
CA VAL A 232 11.26 6.45 -3.60
C VAL A 232 11.02 7.92 -3.30
N ARG A 233 10.65 8.70 -4.33
CA ARG A 233 10.44 10.15 -4.22
C ARG A 233 9.14 10.57 -4.88
N VAL A 234 8.56 11.66 -4.40
CA VAL A 234 7.46 12.34 -5.08
C VAL A 234 7.91 12.73 -6.49
N GLY A 235 7.08 12.43 -7.49
CA GLY A 235 7.37 12.62 -8.91
C GLY A 235 7.92 11.39 -9.61
N ASN A 236 8.29 10.31 -8.89
CA ASN A 236 8.67 9.05 -9.55
C ASN A 236 7.49 8.50 -10.37
N GLU A 237 7.81 7.97 -11.53
CA GLU A 237 6.84 7.28 -12.38
C GLU A 237 6.60 5.86 -11.86
N ALA A 238 5.36 5.41 -12.02
CA ALA A 238 4.90 4.10 -11.61
C ALA A 238 4.16 3.43 -12.77
N ASP A 239 4.59 2.23 -13.13
CA ASP A 239 3.83 1.39 -14.06
C ASP A 239 2.70 0.69 -13.30
N ILE A 240 1.46 0.90 -13.75
CA ILE A 240 0.27 0.31 -13.15
C ILE A 240 -0.34 -0.71 -14.11
N ALA A 241 -0.38 -1.95 -13.68
CA ALA A 241 -1.03 -3.03 -14.41
C ALA A 241 -2.32 -3.43 -13.70
N LEU A 242 -3.41 -3.51 -14.46
CA LEU A 242 -4.73 -3.85 -13.96
C LEU A 242 -5.11 -5.27 -14.42
N PRO A 243 -5.21 -6.26 -13.52
CA PRO A 243 -5.64 -7.61 -13.88
C PRO A 243 -7.04 -7.65 -14.52
N ALA A 244 -7.92 -6.71 -14.11
CA ALA A 244 -9.26 -6.56 -14.69
C ALA A 244 -9.26 -6.08 -16.15
N TYR A 245 -8.15 -5.47 -16.62
CA TYR A 245 -7.98 -4.95 -17.98
C TYR A 245 -6.67 -5.48 -18.59
N PRO A 246 -6.62 -6.76 -18.99
CA PRO A 246 -5.40 -7.39 -19.52
C PRO A 246 -4.85 -6.63 -20.72
N GLY A 247 -3.55 -6.35 -20.71
CA GLY A 247 -2.86 -5.63 -21.79
C GLY A 247 -2.87 -4.11 -21.69
N LYS A 248 -3.65 -3.51 -20.77
CA LYS A 248 -3.56 -2.07 -20.46
C LYS A 248 -2.42 -1.82 -19.49
N LYS A 249 -1.55 -0.90 -19.84
CA LYS A 249 -0.50 -0.36 -18.99
C LYS A 249 -0.77 1.12 -18.78
N LEU A 250 -0.90 1.52 -17.55
CA LEU A 250 -1.07 2.91 -17.17
C LEU A 250 0.23 3.40 -16.54
N VAL A 251 0.57 4.63 -16.80
CA VAL A 251 1.70 5.29 -16.14
C VAL A 251 1.13 6.32 -15.17
N GLY A 252 1.36 6.09 -13.90
CA GLY A 252 1.03 7.01 -12.83
C GLY A 252 2.27 7.73 -12.31
N LYS A 253 2.06 8.68 -11.40
CA LYS A 253 3.13 9.40 -10.71
C LYS A 253 2.86 9.41 -9.20
N ILE A 254 3.92 9.28 -8.41
CA ILE A 254 3.84 9.46 -6.97
C ILE A 254 3.58 10.93 -6.68
N THR A 255 2.43 11.22 -6.09
CA THR A 255 2.02 12.59 -5.72
C THR A 255 2.30 12.91 -4.27
N ARG A 256 2.29 11.89 -3.41
CA ARG A 256 2.49 12.07 -1.98
C ARG A 256 3.11 10.83 -1.34
N ILE A 257 3.94 11.05 -0.33
CA ILE A 257 4.48 10.02 0.56
C ILE A 257 4.19 10.46 1.99
N ALA A 258 3.57 9.59 2.79
CA ALA A 258 3.30 9.87 4.20
C ALA A 258 4.63 10.08 4.96
N PRO A 259 4.75 11.14 5.77
CA PRO A 259 5.99 11.42 6.50
C PRO A 259 6.16 10.53 7.75
N VAL A 260 5.14 9.76 8.11
CA VAL A 260 5.12 8.88 9.29
C VAL A 260 4.78 7.46 8.83
N ALA A 261 5.55 6.49 9.32
CA ALA A 261 5.28 5.09 9.05
C ALA A 261 4.05 4.58 9.82
N ASP A 262 3.35 3.64 9.23
CA ASP A 262 2.36 2.82 9.92
C ASP A 262 3.10 1.81 10.82
N LEU A 263 2.97 1.98 12.13
CA LEU A 263 3.82 1.29 13.12
C LEU A 263 3.68 -0.24 13.16
N PRO A 264 2.49 -0.87 13.02
CA PRO A 264 2.47 -2.33 13.03
C PRO A 264 3.20 -2.97 11.86
N ALA A 265 3.20 -2.32 10.69
CA ALA A 265 3.76 -2.86 9.46
C ALA A 265 5.13 -2.26 9.09
N HIS A 266 5.59 -1.18 9.75
CA HIS A 266 6.77 -0.40 9.39
C HIS A 266 6.80 -0.01 7.90
N THR A 267 5.65 0.46 7.39
CA THR A 267 5.49 0.87 5.99
C THR A 267 5.10 2.34 5.90
N PHE A 268 5.50 2.97 4.80
CA PHE A 268 5.10 4.33 4.45
C PHE A 268 4.05 4.28 3.35
N ALA A 269 2.92 4.93 3.58
CA ALA A 269 1.90 5.06 2.55
C ALA A 269 2.35 6.06 1.49
N ALA A 270 2.31 5.67 0.22
CA ALA A 270 2.54 6.57 -0.91
C ALA A 270 1.34 6.54 -1.86
N GLU A 271 0.92 7.71 -2.31
CA GLU A 271 -0.16 7.86 -3.27
C GLU A 271 0.41 8.00 -4.68
N VAL A 272 -0.09 7.17 -5.57
CA VAL A 272 0.21 7.21 -7.00
C VAL A 272 -1.06 7.63 -7.72
N SER A 273 -1.01 8.75 -8.44
CA SER A 273 -2.14 9.25 -9.23
C SER A 273 -1.98 8.89 -10.70
N VAL A 274 -3.09 8.57 -11.33
CA VAL A 274 -3.19 8.24 -12.75
C VAL A 274 -4.40 8.96 -13.36
N ASP A 275 -4.21 9.57 -14.51
CA ASP A 275 -5.30 10.19 -15.26
C ASP A 275 -6.25 9.13 -15.82
N ASN A 276 -7.55 9.34 -15.67
CA ASN A 276 -8.59 8.39 -16.07
C ASN A 276 -9.32 8.81 -17.36
N SER A 277 -8.59 9.28 -18.35
CA SER A 277 -9.16 9.63 -19.66
C SER A 277 -9.83 8.44 -20.38
N GLU A 278 -9.53 7.21 -19.98
CA GLU A 278 -10.09 6.00 -20.55
C GLU A 278 -11.38 5.51 -19.87
N GLY A 279 -11.87 6.16 -18.84
CA GLY A 279 -13.11 5.81 -18.15
C GLY A 279 -13.04 4.48 -17.37
N LEU A 280 -11.91 4.22 -16.72
CA LEU A 280 -11.74 3.03 -15.88
C LEU A 280 -12.62 3.12 -14.64
N LEU A 281 -13.07 1.97 -14.17
CA LEU A 281 -13.85 1.88 -12.94
C LEU A 281 -12.94 2.02 -11.71
N ALA A 282 -13.40 2.79 -10.73
CA ALA A 282 -12.76 2.83 -9.42
C ALA A 282 -13.02 1.54 -8.62
N GLY A 283 -12.17 1.24 -7.65
CA GLY A 283 -12.26 0.04 -6.81
C GLY A 283 -11.60 -1.21 -7.41
N VAL A 284 -10.99 -1.12 -8.60
CA VAL A 284 -10.28 -2.26 -9.22
C VAL A 284 -8.90 -2.43 -8.61
N TYR A 285 -8.47 -3.68 -8.47
CA TYR A 285 -7.14 -4.03 -7.99
C TYR A 285 -6.06 -3.61 -8.99
N ALA A 286 -4.95 -3.08 -8.48
CA ALA A 286 -3.82 -2.59 -9.26
C ALA A 286 -2.50 -3.17 -8.76
N ASN A 287 -1.66 -3.63 -9.69
CA ASN A 287 -0.25 -3.94 -9.45
C ASN A 287 0.57 -2.73 -9.87
N VAL A 288 1.32 -2.18 -8.94
CA VAL A 288 2.14 -0.98 -9.12
C VAL A 288 3.61 -1.37 -9.11
N SER A 289 4.33 -1.05 -10.18
CA SER A 289 5.76 -1.29 -10.29
C SER A 289 6.49 0.05 -10.33
N LEU A 290 7.40 0.26 -9.38
CA LEU A 290 8.26 1.43 -9.32
C LEU A 290 9.67 1.05 -9.76
N ILE A 291 10.30 1.94 -10.51
CA ILE A 291 11.73 1.88 -10.82
C ILE A 291 12.47 2.56 -9.67
N GLY A 292 13.25 1.78 -8.92
CA GLY A 292 14.08 2.31 -7.84
C GLY A 292 15.33 3.02 -8.33
N GLU A 293 16.04 3.69 -7.43
CA GLU A 293 17.31 4.34 -7.78
C GLU A 293 18.34 3.29 -8.25
N PRO A 294 19.05 3.55 -9.38
CA PRO A 294 20.10 2.67 -9.86
C PRO A 294 21.19 2.48 -8.80
N ARG A 295 21.56 1.24 -8.53
CA ARG A 295 22.69 0.89 -7.66
C ARG A 295 23.89 0.53 -8.51
N GLU A 296 24.90 1.39 -8.51
CA GLU A 296 26.06 1.23 -9.35
C GLU A 296 27.10 0.30 -8.72
N GLN A 297 27.78 -0.48 -9.58
CA GLN A 297 28.94 -1.31 -9.20
C GLN A 297 28.70 -2.27 -8.04
N VAL A 298 27.47 -2.78 -7.88
CA VAL A 298 27.14 -3.78 -6.86
C VAL A 298 27.57 -5.17 -7.29
N LEU A 299 28.07 -5.96 -6.34
CA LEU A 299 28.45 -7.34 -6.59
C LEU A 299 27.21 -8.20 -6.73
N THR A 300 27.09 -8.92 -7.83
CA THR A 300 25.91 -9.74 -8.13
C THR A 300 26.27 -11.18 -8.46
N ILE A 301 25.38 -12.09 -8.11
CA ILE A 301 25.44 -13.50 -8.47
C ILE A 301 24.10 -13.93 -9.09
N PRO A 302 24.09 -14.98 -9.93
CA PRO A 302 22.84 -15.56 -10.43
C PRO A 302 21.95 -16.07 -9.28
N MET A 303 20.66 -15.80 -9.31
CA MET A 303 19.72 -16.18 -8.24
C MET A 303 19.71 -17.70 -7.99
N HIS A 304 19.84 -18.50 -9.03
CA HIS A 304 19.87 -19.97 -8.94
C HIS A 304 21.15 -20.55 -8.34
N ALA A 305 22.20 -19.74 -8.09
CA ALA A 305 23.37 -20.17 -7.34
C ALA A 305 23.13 -20.23 -5.82
N ILE A 306 22.05 -19.60 -5.35
CA ILE A 306 21.74 -19.48 -3.92
C ILE A 306 21.01 -20.73 -3.46
N VAL A 307 21.47 -21.29 -2.33
CA VAL A 307 20.88 -22.46 -1.70
C VAL A 307 20.42 -22.08 -0.29
N MET A 308 19.13 -22.26 -0.04
CA MET A 308 18.59 -22.12 1.32
C MET A 308 18.91 -23.37 2.13
N ARG A 309 19.63 -23.21 3.23
CA ARG A 309 19.90 -24.28 4.21
C ARG A 309 19.93 -23.72 5.61
N ASP A 310 19.28 -24.42 6.53
CA ASP A 310 19.20 -24.04 7.95
C ASP A 310 18.72 -22.58 8.13
N ASP A 311 17.72 -22.16 7.33
CA ASP A 311 17.16 -20.80 7.23
C ASP A 311 18.19 -19.72 6.85
N GLN A 312 19.32 -20.13 6.26
CA GLN A 312 20.37 -19.23 5.79
C GLN A 312 20.51 -19.28 4.27
N GLN A 313 20.74 -18.13 3.68
CA GLN A 313 21.10 -17.99 2.26
C GLN A 313 22.58 -18.29 2.11
N THR A 314 22.90 -19.36 1.37
CA THR A 314 24.27 -19.86 1.24
C THR A 314 24.62 -20.11 -0.23
N VAL A 315 25.91 -20.13 -0.53
CA VAL A 315 26.44 -20.50 -1.83
C VAL A 315 27.64 -21.45 -1.63
N PHE A 316 27.88 -22.31 -2.60
CA PHE A 316 29.09 -23.13 -2.63
C PHE A 316 30.20 -22.38 -3.38
N VAL A 317 31.33 -22.17 -2.72
CA VAL A 317 32.55 -21.54 -3.27
C VAL A 317 33.60 -22.60 -3.44
N ALA A 318 34.19 -22.69 -4.63
CA ALA A 318 35.29 -23.61 -4.93
C ALA A 318 36.65 -22.95 -4.68
N ASP A 319 37.54 -23.66 -4.03
CA ASP A 319 38.95 -23.27 -3.92
C ASP A 319 39.76 -23.63 -5.19
N ALA A 320 41.01 -23.24 -5.23
CA ALA A 320 41.92 -23.53 -6.35
C ALA A 320 42.16 -25.03 -6.58
N GLN A 321 41.85 -25.90 -5.61
CA GLN A 321 41.97 -27.35 -5.67
C GLN A 321 40.67 -28.04 -6.05
N GLY A 322 39.61 -27.27 -6.34
CA GLY A 322 38.28 -27.76 -6.69
C GLY A 322 37.50 -28.35 -5.50
N VAL A 323 37.85 -27.99 -4.27
CA VAL A 323 37.10 -28.36 -3.08
C VAL A 323 36.08 -27.25 -2.77
N VAL A 324 34.83 -27.62 -2.58
CA VAL A 324 33.75 -26.64 -2.31
C VAL A 324 33.54 -26.47 -0.82
N GLN A 325 33.36 -25.21 -0.43
CA GLN A 325 32.99 -24.81 0.91
C GLN A 325 31.66 -24.04 0.85
N ARG A 326 30.81 -24.24 1.82
CA ARG A 326 29.56 -23.50 1.96
C ARG A 326 29.86 -22.16 2.64
N ARG A 327 29.39 -21.09 2.04
CA ARG A 327 29.53 -19.73 2.59
C ARG A 327 28.17 -19.06 2.75
N VAL A 328 27.94 -18.49 3.92
CA VAL A 328 26.69 -17.74 4.22
C VAL A 328 26.79 -16.37 3.57
N LEU A 329 25.68 -15.91 2.97
CA LEU A 329 25.59 -14.64 2.29
C LEU A 329 24.66 -13.68 3.04
N ALA A 330 25.00 -12.40 3.04
CA ALA A 330 24.05 -11.33 3.25
C ALA A 330 23.68 -10.76 1.88
N LEU A 331 22.42 -10.90 1.51
CA LEU A 331 21.90 -10.44 0.24
C LEU A 331 21.19 -9.09 0.40
N GLY A 332 21.28 -8.27 -0.63
CA GLY A 332 20.52 -7.05 -0.78
C GLY A 332 19.29 -7.24 -1.69
N TYR A 333 19.19 -6.44 -2.73
CA TYR A 333 18.16 -6.59 -3.74
C TYR A 333 18.33 -7.91 -4.50
N SER A 334 17.22 -8.58 -4.79
CA SER A 334 17.20 -9.75 -5.66
C SER A 334 15.99 -9.73 -6.58
N ASP A 335 16.19 -10.21 -7.80
CA ASP A 335 15.13 -10.46 -8.77
C ASP A 335 15.20 -11.93 -9.24
N ASP A 336 14.36 -12.29 -10.22
CA ASP A 336 14.32 -13.67 -10.77
C ASP A 336 15.63 -14.13 -11.42
N LYS A 337 16.56 -13.22 -11.73
CA LYS A 337 17.80 -13.51 -12.45
C LYS A 337 19.02 -13.38 -11.56
N VAL A 338 19.07 -12.36 -10.72
CA VAL A 338 20.27 -12.01 -9.96
C VAL A 338 19.96 -11.57 -8.53
N ALA A 339 20.95 -11.77 -7.67
CA ALA A 339 20.94 -11.25 -6.31
C ALA A 339 22.18 -10.39 -6.05
N GLU A 340 21.97 -9.26 -5.39
CA GLU A 340 23.02 -8.39 -4.86
C GLU A 340 23.63 -9.02 -3.63
N VAL A 341 24.96 -9.09 -3.58
CA VAL A 341 25.71 -9.60 -2.43
C VAL A 341 26.27 -8.44 -1.63
N LEU A 342 25.78 -8.27 -0.41
CA LEU A 342 26.26 -7.25 0.53
C LEU A 342 27.53 -7.71 1.25
N SER A 343 27.60 -9.01 1.61
CA SER A 343 28.78 -9.61 2.22
C SER A 343 28.80 -11.13 2.03
N GLY A 344 29.99 -11.73 2.20
CA GLY A 344 30.20 -13.18 2.12
C GLY A 344 30.91 -13.66 0.85
N LEU A 345 31.08 -12.81 -0.18
CA LEU A 345 31.82 -13.14 -1.41
C LEU A 345 32.68 -11.99 -1.89
N ASP A 346 33.72 -12.37 -2.62
CA ASP A 346 34.61 -11.49 -3.36
C ASP A 346 34.47 -11.74 -4.88
N GLU A 347 34.89 -10.79 -5.73
CA GLU A 347 34.85 -10.93 -7.19
C GLU A 347 35.69 -12.11 -7.72
N LYS A 348 36.74 -12.49 -6.98
CA LYS A 348 37.67 -13.56 -7.35
C LYS A 348 37.18 -14.96 -6.96
N ASP A 349 36.10 -15.03 -6.17
CA ASP A 349 35.53 -16.29 -5.75
C ASP A 349 34.94 -17.05 -6.95
N THR A 350 35.12 -18.37 -6.98
CA THR A 350 34.49 -19.25 -7.97
C THR A 350 33.27 -19.88 -7.30
N ILE A 351 32.08 -19.47 -7.71
CA ILE A 351 30.82 -19.98 -7.16
C ILE A 351 30.21 -21.07 -8.03
N VAL A 352 29.53 -22.03 -7.41
CA VAL A 352 28.79 -23.07 -8.12
C VAL A 352 27.39 -22.55 -8.42
N VAL A 353 27.05 -22.56 -9.70
CA VAL A 353 25.76 -22.06 -10.22
C VAL A 353 24.77 -23.22 -10.44
N GLU A 354 25.25 -24.34 -11.02
CA GLU A 354 24.43 -25.54 -11.24
C GLU A 354 25.08 -26.79 -10.69
N GLY A 355 24.27 -27.78 -10.29
CA GLY A 355 24.75 -29.04 -9.75
C GLY A 355 24.96 -29.04 -8.22
N HIS A 356 24.65 -27.95 -7.55
CA HIS A 356 24.79 -27.76 -6.09
C HIS A 356 24.00 -28.77 -5.26
N ASN A 357 22.88 -29.34 -5.80
CA ASN A 357 22.04 -30.34 -5.12
C ASN A 357 22.80 -31.63 -4.76
N LYS A 358 23.91 -31.93 -5.45
CA LYS A 358 24.73 -33.11 -5.25
C LYS A 358 25.92 -32.83 -4.35
N LEU A 359 26.13 -31.57 -3.98
CA LEU A 359 27.30 -31.14 -3.20
C LEU A 359 27.06 -31.21 -1.69
N ARG A 360 28.12 -31.54 -1.00
CA ARG A 360 28.26 -31.38 0.45
C ARG A 360 29.54 -30.60 0.72
N GLU A 361 29.65 -30.04 1.89
CA GLU A 361 30.88 -29.39 2.32
C GLU A 361 32.10 -30.34 2.17
N GLY A 362 33.17 -29.86 1.57
CA GLY A 362 34.34 -30.66 1.25
C GLY A 362 34.25 -31.54 -0.01
N SER A 363 33.15 -31.49 -0.77
CA SER A 363 33.04 -32.22 -2.04
C SER A 363 34.05 -31.69 -3.05
N ARG A 364 34.60 -32.57 -3.90
CA ARG A 364 35.45 -32.19 -5.03
C ARG A 364 34.62 -32.06 -6.30
N ILE A 365 34.80 -30.95 -6.99
CA ILE A 365 34.15 -30.67 -8.26
C ILE A 365 35.11 -30.78 -9.45
N ASN A 366 34.53 -31.07 -10.61
CA ASN A 366 35.25 -30.91 -11.87
C ASN A 366 34.78 -29.57 -12.47
N LEU A 367 35.72 -28.65 -12.65
CA LEU A 367 35.46 -27.30 -13.16
C LEU A 367 35.13 -27.39 -14.66
N GLU A 368 33.88 -27.64 -15.01
CA GLU A 368 33.39 -27.31 -16.35
C GLU A 368 33.09 -25.82 -16.40
N LYS A 369 33.81 -25.09 -17.24
CA LYS A 369 33.55 -23.66 -17.45
C LYS A 369 32.15 -23.50 -18.04
N ALA A 370 31.38 -22.62 -17.45
CA ALA A 370 30.11 -22.18 -18.04
C ALA A 370 30.36 -21.78 -19.51
N GLY A 371 29.68 -22.41 -20.44
CA GLY A 371 29.61 -21.95 -21.82
C GLY A 371 29.11 -20.52 -21.85
N LYS A 372 29.69 -19.70 -22.74
CA LYS A 372 29.37 -18.29 -22.98
C LYS A 372 27.89 -18.07 -23.25
#